data_7317dc4cd2f65aff56fec3a8e75a509e
#
_entry.id   7317dc4cd2f65aff56fec3a8e75a509e
#
_cell.length_a   1.000
_cell.length_b   1.000
_cell.length_c   1.000
_cell.angle_alpha   90.00
_cell.angle_beta   90.00
_cell.angle_gamma   90.00
#
_symmetry.space_group_name_H-M   'P 1'
#
loop_
_entity.id
_entity.type
_entity.pdbx_description
1 polymer ?
#
loop_
_entity_poly.entity_id
_entity_poly.type
_entity_poly.pdbx_seq_one_letter_code
_entity_poly.pdbx_strand_id
1 'polypeptide(L)'
;MTKFVSIIGNGESRRGFDLSPLKLFSTVVGCNAIFRDYTVEYLVCADKHMCQEAVNTVGKGTTIYTRDKWVNQFAMWPNVIKIPHLPYKGDQRKDEPFHWGTGPYAGVVALTFKPKAIFMLGFDLYPVGKKVNNIYRDTKGYEYIKRPVDPSYWVHQFHKLMELFPNVRWIVVNQEKWKMPTEWSQHKNVYQETYEGMAKFINKQLTKPK
;
A
#
# COMPACT_ATOMS: atom_id res chain seq x y z
N MET A 1 -17.24 5.77 -11.32
CA MET A 1 -15.94 5.04 -11.27
C MET A 1 -14.90 5.94 -10.65
N THR A 2 -14.23 5.50 -9.60
CA THR A 2 -13.18 6.26 -8.92
C THR A 2 -11.99 6.46 -9.87
N LYS A 3 -11.65 7.72 -10.17
CA LYS A 3 -10.57 8.03 -11.11
C LYS A 3 -9.19 7.71 -10.56
N PHE A 4 -9.02 7.86 -9.25
CA PHE A 4 -7.75 7.72 -8.54
C PHE A 4 -7.89 6.81 -7.33
N VAL A 5 -6.85 6.06 -7.02
CA VAL A 5 -6.71 5.31 -5.77
C VAL A 5 -5.37 5.70 -5.13
N SER A 6 -5.36 5.89 -3.82
CA SER A 6 -4.14 6.08 -3.05
C SER A 6 -3.89 4.85 -2.20
N ILE A 7 -2.74 4.19 -2.36
CA ILE A 7 -2.28 3.11 -1.48
C ILE A 7 -1.24 3.66 -0.51
N ILE A 8 -1.40 3.35 0.79
CA ILE A 8 -0.58 3.93 1.84
C ILE A 8 0.19 2.83 2.57
N GLY A 9 1.49 2.79 2.35
CA GLY A 9 2.45 1.98 3.10
C GLY A 9 2.88 2.64 4.40
N ASN A 10 3.81 1.99 5.09
CA ASN A 10 4.27 2.41 6.42
C ASN A 10 5.69 2.99 6.43
N GLY A 11 6.23 3.36 5.27
CA GLY A 11 7.56 3.93 5.14
C GLY A 11 7.69 5.32 5.80
N GLU A 12 8.89 5.61 6.27
CA GLU A 12 9.24 6.86 6.96
C GLU A 12 9.07 8.10 6.07
N SER A 13 9.13 7.94 4.73
CA SER A 13 9.02 9.05 3.79
C SER A 13 7.71 9.84 3.93
N ARG A 14 6.62 9.18 4.36
CA ARG A 14 5.32 9.84 4.57
C ARG A 14 5.16 10.54 5.91
N ARG A 15 6.16 10.47 6.80
CA ARG A 15 6.08 11.08 8.13
C ARG A 15 5.87 12.60 8.01
N GLY A 16 4.84 13.10 8.67
CA GLY A 16 4.47 14.51 8.63
C GLY A 16 3.69 14.96 7.39
N PHE A 17 3.43 14.07 6.43
CA PHE A 17 2.55 14.38 5.31
C PHE A 17 1.08 14.23 5.73
N ASP A 18 0.27 15.28 5.49
CA ASP A 18 -1.16 15.24 5.78
C ASP A 18 -1.88 14.32 4.77
N LEU A 19 -2.41 13.21 5.28
CA LEU A 19 -3.16 12.23 4.49
C LEU A 19 -4.66 12.60 4.36
N SER A 20 -5.16 13.55 5.18
CA SER A 20 -6.59 13.86 5.26
C SER A 20 -7.22 14.26 3.92
N PRO A 21 -6.54 15.01 3.03
CA PRO A 21 -7.11 15.39 1.76
C PRO A 21 -7.24 14.25 0.75
N LEU A 22 -6.54 13.12 0.94
CA LEU A 22 -6.54 12.02 -0.02
C LEU A 22 -7.95 11.49 -0.29
N LYS A 23 -8.77 11.32 0.73
CA LYS A 23 -10.16 10.83 0.64
C LYS A 23 -11.11 11.76 -0.15
N LEU A 24 -10.72 13.00 -0.38
CA LEU A 24 -11.55 13.97 -1.10
C LEU A 24 -11.48 13.78 -2.62
N PHE A 25 -10.44 13.12 -3.14
CA PHE A 25 -10.24 12.93 -4.56
C PHE A 25 -9.89 11.50 -4.99
N SER A 26 -9.56 10.61 -4.05
CA SER A 26 -9.20 9.23 -4.32
C SER A 26 -9.86 8.26 -3.34
N THR A 27 -10.03 7.01 -3.75
CA THR A 27 -10.27 5.91 -2.82
C THR A 27 -8.98 5.60 -2.08
N VAL A 28 -9.02 5.41 -0.76
CA VAL A 28 -7.82 5.19 0.06
C VAL A 28 -7.75 3.75 0.53
N VAL A 29 -6.65 3.07 0.22
CA VAL A 29 -6.33 1.71 0.65
C VAL A 29 -5.09 1.76 1.55
N GLY A 30 -5.23 1.41 2.80
CA GLY A 30 -4.14 1.42 3.77
C GLY A 30 -3.50 0.05 3.99
N CYS A 31 -2.28 0.03 4.51
CA CYS A 31 -1.52 -1.18 4.81
C CYS A 31 -1.28 -1.35 6.31
N ASN A 32 -1.56 -2.55 6.84
CA ASN A 32 -1.21 -2.94 8.21
C ASN A 32 -1.62 -1.89 9.24
N ALA A 33 -0.67 -1.33 10.00
CA ALA A 33 -0.91 -0.47 11.16
C ALA A 33 -1.32 0.98 10.85
N ILE A 34 -1.58 1.35 9.59
CA ILE A 34 -2.03 2.71 9.22
C ILE A 34 -3.24 3.18 10.03
N PHE A 35 -4.12 2.26 10.41
CA PHE A 35 -5.33 2.56 11.19
C PHE A 35 -5.05 3.16 12.58
N ARG A 36 -3.82 3.11 13.05
CA ARG A 36 -3.41 3.68 14.34
C ARG A 36 -3.38 5.21 14.33
N ASP A 37 -3.13 5.80 13.17
CA ASP A 37 -3.00 7.25 12.99
C ASP A 37 -3.88 7.83 11.88
N TYR A 38 -4.46 6.97 11.01
CA TYR A 38 -5.31 7.43 9.93
C TYR A 38 -6.41 6.41 9.59
N THR A 39 -7.66 6.86 9.63
CA THR A 39 -8.81 6.02 9.26
C THR A 39 -8.91 5.89 7.75
N VAL A 40 -8.93 4.65 7.26
CA VAL A 40 -9.07 4.31 5.83
C VAL A 40 -10.38 3.57 5.59
N GLU A 41 -10.91 3.66 4.37
CA GLU A 41 -12.10 2.90 3.96
C GLU A 41 -11.77 1.43 3.71
N TYR A 42 -10.59 1.19 3.17
CA TYR A 42 -10.09 -0.15 2.83
C TYR A 42 -8.73 -0.36 3.49
N LEU A 43 -8.60 -1.43 4.23
CA LEU A 43 -7.37 -1.78 4.95
C LEU A 43 -6.90 -3.16 4.52
N VAL A 44 -5.63 -3.31 4.19
CA VAL A 44 -5.04 -4.61 3.88
C VAL A 44 -4.13 -5.03 5.02
N CYS A 45 -4.44 -6.16 5.64
CA CYS A 45 -3.66 -6.81 6.70
C CYS A 45 -3.34 -8.25 6.28
N ALA A 46 -2.19 -8.46 5.61
CA ALA A 46 -1.76 -9.80 5.21
C ALA A 46 -1.31 -10.65 6.39
N ASP A 47 -0.95 -10.04 7.52
CA ASP A 47 -0.51 -10.71 8.73
C ASP A 47 -1.64 -10.86 9.73
N LYS A 48 -1.78 -12.08 10.30
CA LYS A 48 -2.87 -12.41 11.23
C LYS A 48 -2.93 -11.45 12.44
N HIS A 49 -1.79 -11.15 13.05
CA HIS A 49 -1.73 -10.29 14.23
C HIS A 49 -2.16 -8.85 13.92
N MET A 50 -1.83 -8.32 12.72
CA MET A 50 -2.29 -7.01 12.27
C MET A 50 -3.80 -7.00 12.01
N CYS A 51 -4.33 -8.07 11.40
CA CYS A 51 -5.77 -8.21 11.22
C CYS A 51 -6.50 -8.27 12.57
N GLN A 52 -5.97 -9.02 13.53
CA GLN A 52 -6.53 -9.14 14.89
C GLN A 52 -6.55 -7.78 15.63
N GLU A 53 -5.51 -6.98 15.49
CA GLU A 53 -5.47 -5.64 16.05
C GLU A 53 -6.47 -4.73 15.35
N ALA A 54 -6.52 -4.78 14.02
CA ALA A 54 -7.42 -3.96 13.22
C ALA A 54 -8.89 -4.19 13.58
N VAL A 55 -9.36 -5.44 13.66
CA VAL A 55 -10.78 -5.73 13.97
C VAL A 55 -11.21 -5.23 15.35
N ASN A 56 -10.27 -5.08 16.28
CA ASN A 56 -10.53 -4.54 17.61
C ASN A 56 -10.42 -3.01 17.69
N THR A 57 -9.90 -2.37 16.65
CA THR A 57 -9.59 -0.93 16.65
C THR A 57 -10.45 -0.14 15.67
N VAL A 58 -10.60 -0.65 14.43
CA VAL A 58 -11.34 0.06 13.40
C VAL A 58 -12.85 -0.19 13.51
N GLY A 59 -13.65 0.80 13.16
CA GLY A 59 -15.09 0.67 13.09
C GLY A 59 -15.57 -0.21 11.91
N LYS A 60 -16.86 -0.57 11.93
CA LYS A 60 -17.50 -1.38 10.88
C LYS A 60 -17.47 -0.72 9.49
N GLY A 61 -17.21 0.58 9.40
CA GLY A 61 -17.08 1.31 8.14
C GLY A 61 -15.80 1.04 7.36
N THR A 62 -14.79 0.40 7.98
CA THR A 62 -13.56 -0.01 7.30
C THR A 62 -13.67 -1.45 6.82
N THR A 63 -13.51 -1.69 5.53
CA THR A 63 -13.37 -3.04 4.97
C THR A 63 -11.93 -3.52 5.15
N ILE A 64 -11.74 -4.65 5.82
CA ILE A 64 -10.42 -5.24 6.08
C ILE A 64 -10.20 -6.41 5.13
N TYR A 65 -9.18 -6.32 4.30
CA TYR A 65 -8.73 -7.40 3.43
C TYR A 65 -7.64 -8.21 4.12
N THR A 66 -7.81 -9.54 4.19
CA THR A 66 -6.78 -10.44 4.72
C THR A 66 -6.59 -11.65 3.82
N ARG A 67 -5.52 -12.42 4.06
CA ARG A 67 -5.25 -13.65 3.27
C ARG A 67 -6.33 -14.70 3.49
N ASP A 68 -6.62 -15.46 2.43
CA ASP A 68 -7.66 -16.51 2.41
C ASP A 68 -7.58 -17.45 3.63
N LYS A 69 -6.37 -17.89 3.98
CA LYS A 69 -6.16 -18.77 5.14
C LYS A 69 -6.55 -18.18 6.50
N TRP A 70 -6.74 -16.85 6.59
CA TRP A 70 -7.10 -16.17 7.83
C TRP A 70 -8.57 -15.79 7.90
N VAL A 71 -9.26 -15.60 6.76
CA VAL A 71 -10.66 -15.10 6.72
C VAL A 71 -11.59 -15.88 7.65
N ASN A 72 -11.52 -17.21 7.63
CA ASN A 72 -12.37 -18.05 8.47
C ASN A 72 -12.16 -17.80 9.97
N GLN A 73 -10.97 -17.35 10.39
CA GLN A 73 -10.70 -17.02 11.79
C GLN A 73 -11.33 -15.70 12.22
N PHE A 74 -11.75 -14.91 11.25
CA PHE A 74 -12.41 -13.61 11.46
C PHE A 74 -13.90 -13.62 11.02
N ALA A 75 -14.53 -14.79 10.93
CA ALA A 75 -15.90 -14.94 10.45
C ALA A 75 -16.95 -14.12 11.25
N MET A 76 -16.66 -13.79 12.51
CA MET A 76 -17.53 -12.94 13.33
C MET A 76 -17.47 -11.45 12.95
N TRP A 77 -16.52 -11.05 12.10
CA TRP A 77 -16.37 -9.68 11.62
C TRP A 77 -16.75 -9.60 10.13
N PRO A 78 -18.00 -9.19 9.81
CA PRO A 78 -18.50 -9.22 8.43
C PRO A 78 -17.78 -8.24 7.49
N ASN A 79 -17.04 -7.28 8.04
CA ASN A 79 -16.18 -6.37 7.32
C ASN A 79 -14.78 -6.92 7.05
N VAL A 80 -14.46 -8.16 7.47
CA VAL A 80 -13.22 -8.85 7.12
C VAL A 80 -13.49 -9.76 5.93
N ILE A 81 -12.82 -9.49 4.83
CA ILE A 81 -12.97 -10.23 3.59
C ILE A 81 -11.61 -10.69 3.05
N LYS A 82 -11.62 -11.63 2.14
CA LYS A 82 -10.39 -12.11 1.52
C LYS A 82 -9.84 -11.13 0.49
N ILE A 83 -8.52 -11.06 0.43
CA ILE A 83 -7.81 -10.35 -0.64
C ILE A 83 -8.21 -11.01 -1.99
N PRO A 84 -8.50 -10.23 -3.03
CA PRO A 84 -8.77 -10.76 -4.36
C PRO A 84 -7.64 -11.67 -4.85
N HIS A 85 -7.97 -12.63 -5.72
CA HIS A 85 -6.96 -13.46 -6.36
C HIS A 85 -5.92 -12.63 -7.08
N LEU A 86 -4.68 -13.09 -7.06
CA LEU A 86 -3.62 -12.48 -7.86
C LEU A 86 -4.01 -12.50 -9.33
N PRO A 87 -3.75 -11.42 -10.07
CA PRO A 87 -4.22 -11.27 -11.44
C PRO A 87 -3.46 -12.13 -12.45
N TYR A 88 -2.46 -12.89 -12.03
CA TYR A 88 -1.70 -13.78 -12.90
C TYR A 88 -1.46 -15.15 -12.27
N LYS A 89 -1.30 -16.13 -13.14
CA LYS A 89 -0.79 -17.46 -12.79
C LYS A 89 0.65 -17.51 -13.30
N GLY A 90 1.58 -17.92 -12.48
CA GLY A 90 2.85 -18.21 -13.04
C GLY A 90 4.07 -17.87 -12.21
N ASP A 91 5.13 -17.52 -12.84
CA ASP A 91 6.51 -17.56 -12.39
C ASP A 91 6.72 -16.82 -11.06
N GLN A 92 6.75 -17.61 -10.00
CA GLN A 92 7.22 -17.14 -8.71
C GLN A 92 8.75 -17.16 -8.71
N ARG A 93 9.38 -16.17 -8.14
CA ARG A 93 10.81 -16.25 -7.83
C ARG A 93 11.05 -17.40 -6.87
N LYS A 94 12.17 -18.11 -7.02
CA LYS A 94 12.53 -19.23 -6.12
C LYS A 94 12.62 -18.81 -4.65
N ASP A 95 12.97 -17.54 -4.40
CA ASP A 95 13.08 -16.90 -3.09
C ASP A 95 11.84 -16.12 -2.68
N GLU A 96 10.76 -16.14 -3.49
CA GLU A 96 9.53 -15.43 -3.17
C GLU A 96 8.81 -16.14 -2.02
N PRO A 97 8.38 -15.41 -0.98
CA PRO A 97 7.57 -16.01 0.06
C PRO A 97 6.26 -16.55 -0.53
N PHE A 98 5.74 -17.61 0.07
CA PHE A 98 4.51 -18.32 -0.36
C PHE A 98 3.29 -17.41 -0.58
N HIS A 99 3.35 -16.17 -0.16
CA HIS A 99 2.32 -15.16 -0.31
C HIS A 99 2.95 -13.80 -0.53
N TRP A 100 2.21 -12.93 -1.18
CA TRP A 100 2.64 -11.56 -1.41
C TRP A 100 2.68 -10.73 -0.11
N GLY A 101 3.49 -9.68 -0.12
CA GLY A 101 3.53 -8.69 0.94
C GLY A 101 2.26 -7.83 0.99
N THR A 102 2.00 -7.21 2.13
CA THR A 102 0.80 -6.37 2.33
C THR A 102 0.71 -5.21 1.33
N GLY A 103 1.84 -4.57 1.02
CA GLY A 103 1.88 -3.47 0.06
C GLY A 103 1.43 -3.90 -1.35
N PRO A 104 2.04 -4.92 -1.97
CA PRO A 104 1.59 -5.46 -3.25
C PRO A 104 0.13 -5.93 -3.22
N TYR A 105 -0.34 -6.54 -2.14
CA TYR A 105 -1.76 -6.87 -1.99
C TYR A 105 -2.66 -5.61 -1.96
N ALA A 106 -2.21 -4.50 -1.38
CA ALA A 106 -2.94 -3.24 -1.47
C ALA A 106 -3.03 -2.75 -2.93
N GLY A 107 -1.98 -2.99 -3.73
CA GLY A 107 -2.02 -2.78 -5.17
C GLY A 107 -3.10 -3.62 -5.87
N VAL A 108 -3.20 -4.92 -5.52
CA VAL A 108 -4.26 -5.81 -6.05
C VAL A 108 -5.65 -5.30 -5.69
N VAL A 109 -5.87 -4.91 -4.43
CA VAL A 109 -7.14 -4.32 -3.99
C VAL A 109 -7.43 -3.02 -4.74
N ALA A 110 -6.45 -2.13 -4.88
CA ALA A 110 -6.58 -0.87 -5.62
C ALA A 110 -7.05 -1.08 -7.07
N LEU A 111 -6.53 -2.10 -7.74
CA LEU A 111 -6.87 -2.44 -9.13
C LEU A 111 -8.34 -2.89 -9.30
N THR A 112 -8.99 -3.42 -8.25
CA THR A 112 -10.41 -3.79 -8.31
C THR A 112 -11.33 -2.59 -8.56
N PHE A 113 -10.90 -1.38 -8.17
CA PHE A 113 -11.61 -0.12 -8.42
C PHE A 113 -11.43 0.41 -9.85
N LYS A 114 -10.67 -0.28 -10.70
CA LYS A 114 -10.39 0.12 -12.11
C LYS A 114 -9.92 1.57 -12.23
N PRO A 115 -8.88 1.98 -11.46
CA PRO A 115 -8.43 3.36 -11.44
C PRO A 115 -7.71 3.74 -12.74
N LYS A 116 -7.67 5.05 -13.05
CA LYS A 116 -6.78 5.62 -14.07
C LYS A 116 -5.36 5.80 -13.55
N ALA A 117 -5.22 6.05 -12.24
CA ALA A 117 -3.93 6.14 -11.58
C ALA A 117 -3.98 5.66 -10.13
N ILE A 118 -2.87 5.09 -9.67
CA ILE A 118 -2.63 4.67 -8.29
C ILE A 118 -1.46 5.51 -7.75
N PHE A 119 -1.69 6.23 -6.65
CA PHE A 119 -0.65 6.91 -5.89
C PHE A 119 -0.13 5.97 -4.80
N MET A 120 1.18 5.82 -4.72
CA MET A 120 1.87 4.94 -3.77
C MET A 120 2.63 5.79 -2.75
N LEU A 121 2.15 5.92 -1.52
CA LEU A 121 2.76 6.73 -0.46
C LEU A 121 3.37 5.82 0.61
N GLY A 122 4.61 6.11 1.06
CA GLY A 122 5.26 5.32 2.12
C GLY A 122 5.71 3.91 1.67
N PHE A 123 6.06 3.75 0.39
CA PHE A 123 6.65 2.53 -0.16
C PHE A 123 8.15 2.72 -0.36
N ASP A 124 8.86 2.94 0.73
CA ASP A 124 10.26 3.37 0.73
C ASP A 124 11.24 2.28 0.33
N LEU A 125 10.88 1.01 0.55
CA LEU A 125 11.62 -0.21 0.23
C LEU A 125 12.94 -0.35 1.01
N TYR A 126 13.78 0.68 1.00
CA TYR A 126 15.15 0.63 1.51
C TYR A 126 15.22 0.99 2.99
N PRO A 127 16.19 0.42 3.74
CA PRO A 127 16.38 0.74 5.16
C PRO A 127 16.82 2.19 5.36
N VAL A 128 16.58 2.71 6.56
CA VAL A 128 17.16 3.97 7.03
C VAL A 128 18.38 3.63 7.88
N GLY A 129 19.57 3.71 7.28
CA GLY A 129 20.80 3.19 7.86
C GLY A 129 20.71 1.68 8.07
N LYS A 130 20.89 1.22 9.32
CA LYS A 130 20.75 -0.20 9.71
C LYS A 130 19.37 -0.56 10.24
N LYS A 131 18.40 0.37 10.21
CA LYS A 131 17.08 0.21 10.81
C LYS A 131 16.01 -0.05 9.75
N VAL A 132 14.98 -0.78 10.15
CA VAL A 132 13.79 -0.98 9.33
C VAL A 132 13.14 0.38 9.02
N ASN A 133 12.82 0.61 7.77
CA ASN A 133 12.10 1.79 7.31
C ASN A 133 10.60 1.59 7.53
N ASN A 134 10.12 1.98 8.71
CA ASN A 134 8.72 1.86 9.09
C ASN A 134 8.41 2.84 10.22
N ILE A 135 7.40 3.68 10.06
CA ILE A 135 7.00 4.68 11.07
C ILE A 135 6.46 4.07 12.36
N TYR A 136 6.00 2.82 12.31
CA TYR A 136 5.54 2.05 13.49
C TYR A 136 6.63 1.15 14.08
N ARG A 137 7.88 1.30 13.65
CA ARG A 137 9.01 0.56 14.22
C ARG A 137 9.02 0.68 15.74
N ASP A 138 9.39 -0.41 16.39
CA ASP A 138 9.47 -0.53 17.86
C ASP A 138 8.11 -0.41 18.59
N THR A 139 6.99 -0.45 17.85
CA THR A 139 5.64 -0.51 18.43
C THR A 139 5.09 -1.95 18.38
N LYS A 140 3.96 -2.19 19.05
CA LYS A 140 3.29 -3.50 19.10
C LYS A 140 3.13 -4.12 17.71
N GLY A 141 3.58 -5.36 17.54
CA GLY A 141 3.56 -6.10 16.28
C GLY A 141 4.73 -5.80 15.34
N TYR A 142 5.60 -4.84 15.71
CA TYR A 142 6.82 -4.49 14.97
C TYR A 142 8.09 -4.61 15.82
N GLU A 143 7.99 -5.02 17.10
CA GLU A 143 9.11 -5.15 18.03
C GLU A 143 10.15 -6.19 17.58
N TYR A 144 9.68 -7.18 16.83
CA TYR A 144 10.52 -8.31 16.38
C TYR A 144 11.28 -8.04 15.09
N ILE A 145 10.90 -6.98 14.37
CA ILE A 145 11.55 -6.64 13.08
C ILE A 145 12.80 -5.80 13.37
N LYS A 146 13.84 -6.46 13.83
CA LYS A 146 15.11 -5.80 14.22
C LYS A 146 16.04 -5.50 13.05
N ARG A 147 15.85 -6.17 11.91
CA ARG A 147 16.71 -6.02 10.72
C ARG A 147 15.85 -5.68 9.51
N PRO A 148 16.40 -4.86 8.60
CA PRO A 148 15.73 -4.61 7.33
C PRO A 148 15.46 -5.92 6.59
N VAL A 149 14.28 -6.00 5.99
CA VAL A 149 13.91 -7.10 5.09
C VAL A 149 14.41 -6.74 3.70
N ASP A 150 14.90 -7.72 2.95
CA ASP A 150 15.25 -7.54 1.54
C ASP A 150 13.99 -7.15 0.75
N PRO A 151 13.95 -5.98 0.10
CA PRO A 151 12.78 -5.52 -0.62
C PRO A 151 12.60 -6.15 -1.98
N SER A 152 13.54 -6.96 -2.46
CA SER A 152 13.58 -7.44 -3.84
C SER A 152 12.30 -8.17 -4.27
N TYR A 153 11.67 -8.93 -3.36
CA TYR A 153 10.42 -9.61 -3.68
C TYR A 153 9.22 -8.63 -3.74
N TRP A 154 9.19 -7.56 -2.93
CA TRP A 154 8.16 -6.52 -3.06
C TRP A 154 8.32 -5.74 -4.35
N VAL A 155 9.57 -5.44 -4.73
CA VAL A 155 9.91 -4.82 -6.01
C VAL A 155 9.38 -5.67 -7.15
N HIS A 156 9.67 -6.98 -7.14
CA HIS A 156 9.17 -7.93 -8.13
C HIS A 156 7.64 -8.00 -8.19
N GLN A 157 6.98 -8.08 -7.03
CA GLN A 157 5.52 -8.18 -6.97
C GLN A 157 4.82 -6.94 -7.53
N PHE A 158 5.29 -5.74 -7.21
CA PHE A 158 4.79 -4.52 -7.83
C PHE A 158 5.12 -4.42 -9.32
N HIS A 159 6.34 -4.81 -9.71
CA HIS A 159 6.71 -4.91 -11.13
C HIS A 159 5.69 -5.73 -11.92
N LYS A 160 5.27 -6.89 -11.41
CA LYS A 160 4.23 -7.72 -12.05
C LYS A 160 2.90 -7.01 -12.20
N LEU A 161 2.45 -6.24 -11.19
CA LEU A 161 1.22 -5.44 -11.31
C LEU A 161 1.37 -4.33 -12.35
N MET A 162 2.50 -3.63 -12.38
CA MET A 162 2.78 -2.56 -13.33
C MET A 162 2.80 -3.06 -14.78
N GLU A 163 3.38 -4.26 -14.99
CA GLU A 163 3.44 -4.95 -16.28
C GLU A 163 2.04 -5.37 -16.77
N LEU A 164 1.26 -6.00 -15.90
CA LEU A 164 -0.07 -6.54 -16.24
C LEU A 164 -1.14 -5.46 -16.44
N PHE A 165 -0.94 -4.28 -15.87
CA PHE A 165 -1.89 -3.17 -15.96
C PHE A 165 -1.25 -1.92 -16.60
N PRO A 166 -0.82 -2.00 -17.88
CA PRO A 166 -0.07 -0.92 -18.53
C PRO A 166 -0.90 0.37 -18.74
N ASN A 167 -2.22 0.28 -18.68
CA ASN A 167 -3.12 1.41 -18.79
C ASN A 167 -3.38 2.14 -17.46
N VAL A 168 -2.89 1.62 -16.34
CA VAL A 168 -2.94 2.25 -15.02
C VAL A 168 -1.63 3.00 -14.78
N ARG A 169 -1.71 4.29 -14.45
CA ARG A 169 -0.53 5.06 -14.04
C ARG A 169 -0.19 4.76 -12.59
N TRP A 170 1.05 4.37 -12.32
CA TRP A 170 1.58 4.16 -11.00
C TRP A 170 2.47 5.36 -10.62
N ILE A 171 2.09 6.09 -9.59
CA ILE A 171 2.77 7.31 -9.16
C ILE A 171 3.37 7.04 -7.78
N VAL A 172 4.68 6.80 -7.74
CA VAL A 172 5.41 6.52 -6.51
C VAL A 172 5.79 7.85 -5.87
N VAL A 173 5.16 8.16 -4.75
CA VAL A 173 5.39 9.40 -4.00
C VAL A 173 6.46 9.15 -2.94
N ASN A 174 7.60 9.82 -3.06
CA ASN A 174 8.70 9.67 -2.13
C ASN A 174 9.54 10.95 -2.04
N GLN A 175 10.59 10.94 -1.25
CA GLN A 175 11.53 12.05 -1.15
C GLN A 175 12.32 12.21 -2.46
N GLU A 176 12.75 13.43 -2.78
CA GLU A 176 13.44 13.77 -4.02
C GLU A 176 14.67 12.87 -4.30
N LYS A 177 15.44 12.55 -3.27
CA LYS A 177 16.67 11.73 -3.37
C LYS A 177 16.42 10.21 -3.35
N TRP A 178 15.16 9.78 -3.23
CA TRP A 178 14.85 8.36 -3.26
C TRP A 178 15.06 7.80 -4.67
N LYS A 179 15.64 6.61 -4.73
CA LYS A 179 15.93 5.95 -6.01
C LYS A 179 14.88 4.90 -6.30
N MET A 180 14.13 5.12 -7.37
CA MET A 180 13.18 4.11 -7.87
C MET A 180 13.93 2.85 -8.32
N PRO A 181 13.42 1.65 -7.98
CA PRO A 181 13.96 0.40 -8.52
C PRO A 181 13.97 0.39 -10.05
N THR A 182 15.02 -0.18 -10.63
CA THR A 182 15.15 -0.27 -12.10
C THR A 182 14.00 -1.04 -12.71
N GLU A 183 13.53 -2.10 -12.03
CA GLU A 183 12.38 -2.91 -12.45
C GLU A 183 11.09 -2.10 -12.60
N TRP A 184 10.94 -1.02 -11.81
CA TRP A 184 9.77 -0.15 -11.90
C TRP A 184 9.98 0.95 -12.96
N SER A 185 11.16 1.57 -12.97
CA SER A 185 11.45 2.71 -13.86
C SER A 185 11.46 2.35 -15.35
N GLN A 186 11.59 1.07 -15.70
CA GLN A 186 11.50 0.60 -17.10
C GLN A 186 10.08 0.65 -17.67
N HIS A 187 9.03 0.74 -16.82
CA HIS A 187 7.65 0.79 -17.26
C HIS A 187 7.22 2.21 -17.62
N LYS A 188 6.64 2.39 -18.81
CA LYS A 188 6.15 3.69 -19.31
C LYS A 188 4.97 4.26 -18.52
N ASN A 189 4.32 3.45 -17.71
CA ASN A 189 3.18 3.82 -16.86
C ASN A 189 3.57 4.07 -15.40
N VAL A 190 4.87 4.09 -15.07
CA VAL A 190 5.39 4.35 -13.71
C VAL A 190 6.09 5.69 -13.66
N TYR A 191 5.76 6.49 -12.66
CA TYR A 191 6.25 7.84 -12.46
C TYR A 191 6.70 8.02 -11.01
N GLN A 192 7.71 8.84 -10.78
CA GLN A 192 8.08 9.31 -9.46
C GLN A 192 7.57 10.71 -9.23
N GLU A 193 7.08 10.97 -8.03
CA GLU A 193 6.63 12.29 -7.59
C GLU A 193 7.16 12.55 -6.18
N THR A 194 7.31 13.83 -5.83
CA THR A 194 7.66 14.25 -4.47
C THR A 194 6.41 14.46 -3.62
N TYR A 195 6.55 14.47 -2.30
CA TYR A 195 5.45 14.83 -1.40
C TYR A 195 4.98 16.28 -1.61
N GLU A 196 5.89 17.19 -1.96
CA GLU A 196 5.55 18.57 -2.33
C GLU A 196 4.73 18.62 -3.62
N GLY A 197 5.16 17.91 -4.66
CA GLY A 197 4.42 17.81 -5.92
C GLY A 197 3.05 17.15 -5.73
N MET A 198 2.98 16.11 -4.88
CA MET A 198 1.71 15.49 -4.51
C MET A 198 0.77 16.49 -3.81
N ALA A 199 1.28 17.30 -2.86
CA ALA A 199 0.47 18.34 -2.20
C ALA A 199 -0.07 19.37 -3.20
N LYS A 200 0.76 19.84 -4.15
CA LYS A 200 0.33 20.73 -5.23
C LYS A 200 -0.75 20.08 -6.10
N PHE A 201 -0.59 18.81 -6.44
CA PHE A 201 -1.58 18.05 -7.21
C PHE A 201 -2.91 17.95 -6.46
N ILE A 202 -2.91 17.63 -5.17
CA ILE A 202 -4.09 17.56 -4.32
C ILE A 202 -4.82 18.91 -4.35
N ASN A 203 -4.13 20.01 -4.06
CA ASN A 203 -4.71 21.34 -4.07
C ASN A 203 -5.37 21.66 -5.41
N LYS A 204 -4.72 21.33 -6.52
CA LYS A 204 -5.27 21.51 -7.87
C LYS A 204 -6.54 20.67 -8.12
N GLN A 205 -6.65 19.46 -7.52
CA GLN A 205 -7.87 18.66 -7.65
C GLN A 205 -9.04 19.25 -6.85
N LEU A 206 -8.75 19.78 -5.64
CA LEU A 206 -9.76 20.33 -4.73
C LEU A 206 -10.28 21.71 -5.18
N THR A 207 -9.46 22.47 -5.90
CA THR A 207 -9.82 23.82 -6.40
C THR A 207 -10.47 23.85 -7.78
N LYS A 208 -10.58 22.68 -8.44
CA LYS A 208 -11.29 22.62 -9.73
C LYS A 208 -12.78 22.90 -9.53
N PRO A 209 -13.39 23.80 -10.31
CA PRO A 209 -14.83 23.95 -10.32
C PRO A 209 -15.46 22.60 -10.70
N LYS A 210 -16.54 22.27 -10.01
CA LYS A 210 -17.34 21.04 -10.28
C LYS A 210 -18.10 21.20 -11.58
#